data_594ec3feb8db38ed22aa752fbe7e8d4b
#
_entry.id   594ec3feb8db38ed22aa752fbe7e8d4b
#
_cell.length_a   1.000
_cell.length_b   1.000
_cell.length_c   1.000
_cell.angle_alpha   90.00
_cell.angle_beta   90.00
_cell.angle_gamma   90.00
#
_symmetry.space_group_name_H-M   'P 1'
#
loop_
_entity.id
_entity.type
_entity.pdbx_description
1 polymer ?
#
loop_
_entity_poly.entity_id
_entity_poly.type
_entity_poly.pdbx_seq_one_letter_code
_entity_poly.pdbx_strand_id
1 'polypeptide(L)'
;MHETRVLIDADACPRQALAIAQELCREYGWSCFTYASFHHQLSGPNHITVDAGPQAVDTRLANDTRAGDIVVTQDIGLAALILGKQASSLTPHGLIFDPEHIAFHLEERNEKARFRRGGGRTRGPAARTRVDDQRFAEALRFLLEKERGEIV
;
A
#
# COMPACT_ATOMS: atom_id res chain seq x y z
N MET A 1 0.98 21.15 12.83
CA MET A 1 1.60 19.82 12.95
C MET A 1 0.82 18.82 12.10
N HIS A 2 1.50 18.09 11.25
CA HIS A 2 0.85 17.16 10.33
C HIS A 2 0.59 15.83 11.04
N GLU A 3 -0.66 15.38 11.02
CA GLU A 3 -1.00 14.06 11.55
C GLU A 3 -0.76 13.01 10.47
N THR A 4 0.09 12.04 10.73
CA THR A 4 0.37 10.99 9.78
C THR A 4 -0.69 9.90 9.84
N ARG A 5 -1.15 9.50 8.67
CA ARG A 5 -2.13 8.45 8.51
C ARG A 5 -1.55 7.35 7.65
N VAL A 6 -1.93 6.13 7.94
CA VAL A 6 -1.63 4.98 7.08
C VAL A 6 -2.93 4.53 6.44
N LEU A 7 -2.97 4.51 5.11
CA LEU A 7 -4.12 4.07 4.34
C LEU A 7 -3.78 2.75 3.66
N ILE A 8 -4.61 1.75 3.81
CA ILE A 8 -4.33 0.39 3.34
C ILE A 8 -5.36 -0.05 2.31
N ASP A 9 -4.87 -0.45 1.13
CA ASP A 9 -5.64 -1.13 0.10
C ASP A 9 -5.84 -2.58 0.57
N ALA A 10 -6.92 -2.82 1.31
CA ALA A 10 -7.09 -4.06 2.05
C ALA A 10 -7.48 -5.24 1.17
N ASP A 11 -8.11 -5.01 0.01
CA ASP A 11 -8.47 -6.10 -0.90
C ASP A 11 -7.24 -6.86 -1.40
N ALA A 12 -6.09 -6.19 -1.49
CA ALA A 12 -4.86 -6.76 -1.99
C ALA A 12 -3.78 -6.89 -0.89
N CYS A 13 -4.17 -6.76 0.38
CA CYS A 13 -3.22 -6.79 1.48
C CYS A 13 -3.30 -8.12 2.24
N PRO A 14 -2.19 -8.87 2.35
CA PRO A 14 -2.18 -10.08 3.18
C PRO A 14 -2.58 -9.77 4.62
N ARG A 15 -3.26 -10.71 5.24
CA ARG A 15 -3.79 -10.56 6.59
C ARG A 15 -2.69 -10.22 7.61
N GLN A 16 -1.51 -10.83 7.47
CA GLN A 16 -0.39 -10.54 8.38
C GLN A 16 0.13 -9.12 8.20
N ALA A 17 0.23 -8.64 6.97
CA ALA A 17 0.66 -7.26 6.74
C ALA A 17 -0.35 -6.27 7.33
N LEU A 18 -1.64 -6.54 7.18
CA LEU A 18 -2.67 -5.70 7.77
C LEU A 18 -2.52 -5.63 9.29
N ALA A 19 -2.33 -6.78 9.95
CA ALA A 19 -2.14 -6.84 11.39
C ALA A 19 -0.90 -6.07 11.83
N ILE A 20 0.21 -6.22 11.11
CA ILE A 20 1.46 -5.49 11.41
C ILE A 20 1.24 -3.99 11.29
N ALA A 21 0.59 -3.55 10.23
CA ALA A 21 0.32 -2.12 10.02
C ALA A 21 -0.53 -1.53 11.16
N GLN A 22 -1.58 -2.24 11.55
CA GLN A 22 -2.44 -1.80 12.64
C GLN A 22 -1.69 -1.73 13.97
N GLU A 23 -0.84 -2.71 14.24
CA GLU A 23 -0.04 -2.74 15.46
C GLU A 23 0.97 -1.59 15.50
N LEU A 24 1.67 -1.35 14.41
CA LEU A 24 2.63 -0.25 14.32
C LEU A 24 1.95 1.11 14.45
N CYS A 25 0.78 1.29 13.87
CA CYS A 25 0.03 2.52 14.02
C CYS A 25 -0.36 2.76 15.49
N ARG A 26 -0.77 1.72 16.21
CA ARG A 26 -1.07 1.84 17.64
C ARG A 26 0.18 2.21 18.43
N GLU A 27 1.30 1.57 18.12
CA GLU A 27 2.57 1.83 18.79
C GLU A 27 3.02 3.29 18.63
N TYR A 28 2.81 3.85 17.43
CA TYR A 28 3.24 5.22 17.11
C TYR A 28 2.16 6.27 17.39
N GLY A 29 0.95 5.84 17.73
CA GLY A 29 -0.15 6.76 18.00
C GLY A 29 -0.76 7.37 16.72
N TRP A 30 -0.68 6.68 15.58
CA TRP A 30 -1.16 7.19 14.30
C TRP A 30 -2.43 6.48 13.87
N SER A 31 -3.20 7.15 13.01
CA SER A 31 -4.45 6.59 12.49
C SER A 31 -4.16 5.61 11.36
N CYS A 32 -4.90 4.51 11.33
CA CYS A 32 -4.80 3.50 10.29
C CYS A 32 -6.18 3.30 9.68
N PHE A 33 -6.29 3.52 8.37
CA PHE A 33 -7.54 3.38 7.62
C PHE A 33 -7.42 2.23 6.63
N THR A 34 -8.47 1.40 6.55
CA THR A 34 -8.52 0.30 5.59
C THR A 34 -9.61 0.56 4.56
N TYR A 35 -9.32 0.22 3.31
CA TYR A 35 -10.23 0.42 2.18
C TYR A 35 -10.44 -0.91 1.48
N ALA A 36 -11.68 -1.32 1.32
CA ALA A 36 -12.01 -2.59 0.68
C ALA A 36 -13.35 -2.51 -0.06
N SER A 37 -13.52 -3.38 -1.05
CA SER A 37 -14.83 -3.59 -1.65
C SER A 37 -15.74 -4.29 -0.65
N PHE A 38 -17.05 -4.22 -0.88
CA PHE A 38 -17.99 -4.83 0.07
C PHE A 38 -17.93 -6.36 0.09
N HIS A 39 -17.25 -6.97 -0.88
CA HIS A 39 -17.01 -8.42 -0.88
C HIS A 39 -16.00 -8.86 0.17
N HIS A 40 -15.22 -7.92 0.68
CA HIS A 40 -14.18 -8.19 1.65
C HIS A 40 -14.67 -7.76 3.03
N GLN A 41 -15.01 -8.72 3.88
CA GLN A 41 -15.62 -8.44 5.17
C GLN A 41 -14.58 -8.03 6.21
N LEU A 42 -14.33 -6.75 6.29
CA LEU A 42 -13.57 -6.13 7.36
C LEU A 42 -14.51 -5.23 8.14
N SER A 43 -14.17 -5.00 9.41
CA SER A 43 -14.97 -4.15 10.27
C SER A 43 -14.03 -3.29 11.13
N GLY A 44 -14.60 -2.26 11.74
CA GLY A 44 -13.86 -1.38 12.63
C GLY A 44 -14.17 0.08 12.34
N PRO A 45 -13.79 0.99 13.26
CA PRO A 45 -14.18 2.41 13.15
C PRO A 45 -13.52 3.12 11.98
N ASN A 46 -12.35 2.67 11.55
CA ASN A 46 -11.61 3.30 10.46
C ASN A 46 -11.62 2.44 9.18
N HIS A 47 -12.58 1.54 9.07
CA HIS A 47 -12.73 0.75 7.86
C HIS A 47 -13.71 1.43 6.90
N ILE A 48 -13.30 1.55 5.63
CA ILE A 48 -14.09 2.18 4.59
C ILE A 48 -14.44 1.14 3.54
N THR A 49 -15.73 0.89 3.36
CA THR A 49 -16.23 -0.05 2.35
C THR A 49 -16.71 0.74 1.14
N VAL A 50 -16.29 0.32 -0.05
CA VAL A 50 -16.66 0.96 -1.31
C VAL A 50 -17.52 -0.01 -2.12
N ASP A 51 -18.66 0.46 -2.61
CA ASP A 51 -19.69 -0.40 -3.24
C ASP A 51 -19.32 -0.94 -4.60
N ALA A 52 -18.53 -0.24 -5.37
CA ALA A 52 -18.19 -0.63 -6.74
C ALA A 52 -16.80 -1.27 -6.76
N GLY A 53 -16.51 -2.16 -7.66
CA GLY A 53 -15.33 -3.03 -7.75
C GLY A 53 -13.94 -2.44 -7.46
N PRO A 54 -12.87 -3.16 -7.81
CA PRO A 54 -11.50 -2.79 -7.36
C PRO A 54 -11.04 -1.39 -7.75
N GLN A 55 -11.46 -0.90 -8.90
CA GLN A 55 -11.08 0.46 -9.34
C GLN A 55 -11.70 1.54 -8.47
N ALA A 56 -12.88 1.29 -7.92
CA ALA A 56 -13.54 2.24 -7.03
C ALA A 56 -12.79 2.37 -5.70
N VAL A 57 -12.23 1.25 -5.21
CA VAL A 57 -11.38 1.26 -4.01
C VAL A 57 -10.16 2.14 -4.24
N ASP A 58 -9.45 1.92 -5.35
CA ASP A 58 -8.26 2.69 -5.71
C ASP A 58 -8.58 4.18 -5.84
N THR A 59 -9.67 4.52 -6.50
CA THR A 59 -10.09 5.90 -6.69
C THR A 59 -10.40 6.57 -5.36
N ARG A 60 -11.14 5.90 -4.49
CA ARG A 60 -11.49 6.44 -3.18
C ARG A 60 -10.25 6.65 -2.34
N LEU A 61 -9.36 5.65 -2.31
CA LEU A 61 -8.12 5.73 -1.54
C LEU A 61 -7.26 6.88 -2.05
N ALA A 62 -7.08 6.98 -3.37
CA ALA A 62 -6.30 8.07 -3.96
C ALA A 62 -6.89 9.44 -3.62
N ASN A 63 -8.21 9.58 -3.70
CA ASN A 63 -8.87 10.85 -3.39
C ASN A 63 -8.73 11.24 -1.92
N ASP A 64 -8.70 10.26 -1.02
CA ASP A 64 -8.56 10.52 0.41
C ASP A 64 -7.12 10.81 0.83
N THR A 65 -6.14 10.44 0.00
CA THR A 65 -4.72 10.59 0.33
C THR A 65 -4.30 12.06 0.34
N ARG A 66 -3.52 12.43 1.35
CA ARG A 66 -2.96 13.77 1.52
C ARG A 66 -1.44 13.69 1.61
N ALA A 67 -0.78 14.82 1.36
CA ALA A 67 0.68 14.91 1.52
C ALA A 67 1.08 14.44 2.92
N GLY A 68 2.11 13.62 3.00
CA GLY A 68 2.60 13.07 4.26
C GLY A 68 1.94 11.76 4.70
N ASP A 69 0.88 11.33 4.01
CA ASP A 69 0.27 10.02 4.28
C ASP A 69 1.17 8.88 3.81
N ILE A 70 0.95 7.69 4.36
CA ILE A 70 1.63 6.46 3.93
C ILE A 70 0.56 5.50 3.42
N VAL A 71 0.74 5.00 2.20
CA VAL A 71 -0.24 4.12 1.55
C VAL A 71 0.36 2.75 1.30
N VAL A 72 -0.32 1.70 1.74
CA VAL A 72 0.08 0.31 1.51
C VAL A 72 -0.73 -0.24 0.35
N THR A 73 -0.07 -0.55 -0.75
CA THR A 73 -0.73 -1.12 -1.94
C THR A 73 0.27 -1.91 -2.78
N GLN A 74 -0.24 -2.88 -3.53
CA GLN A 74 0.53 -3.61 -4.54
C GLN A 74 0.34 -3.01 -5.93
N ASP A 75 -0.57 -2.07 -6.10
CA ASP A 75 -0.89 -1.48 -7.39
C ASP A 75 0.10 -0.35 -7.71
N ILE A 76 0.96 -0.60 -8.69
CA ILE A 76 2.01 0.36 -9.09
C ILE A 76 1.39 1.64 -9.65
N GLY A 77 0.28 1.54 -10.37
CA GLY A 77 -0.42 2.71 -10.90
C GLY A 77 -0.94 3.61 -9.79
N LEU A 78 -1.55 2.99 -8.77
CA LEU A 78 -2.00 3.73 -7.59
C LEU A 78 -0.80 4.35 -6.86
N ALA A 79 0.28 3.59 -6.68
CA ALA A 79 1.48 4.10 -6.03
C ALA A 79 2.04 5.34 -6.74
N ALA A 80 2.03 5.34 -8.07
CA ALA A 80 2.47 6.51 -8.83
C ALA A 80 1.62 7.75 -8.54
N LEU A 81 0.30 7.59 -8.44
CA LEU A 81 -0.59 8.70 -8.07
C LEU A 81 -0.29 9.20 -6.66
N ILE A 82 -0.07 8.27 -5.73
CA ILE A 82 0.23 8.60 -4.33
C ILE A 82 1.52 9.41 -4.23
N LEU A 83 2.57 8.99 -4.93
CA LEU A 83 3.83 9.72 -4.93
C LEU A 83 3.66 11.13 -5.51
N GLY A 84 2.82 11.28 -6.53
CA GLY A 84 2.51 12.58 -7.11
C GLY A 84 1.82 13.53 -6.15
N LYS A 85 1.18 13.01 -5.10
CA LYS A 85 0.55 13.81 -4.04
C LYS A 85 1.50 14.09 -2.87
N GLN A 86 2.75 13.70 -2.99
CA GLN A 86 3.76 13.85 -1.95
C GLN A 86 3.46 13.01 -0.71
N ALA A 87 2.82 11.88 -0.90
CA ALA A 87 2.65 10.84 0.10
C ALA A 87 3.64 9.71 -0.21
N SER A 88 3.85 8.83 0.74
CA SER A 88 4.73 7.67 0.57
C SER A 88 3.90 6.43 0.27
N SER A 89 4.50 5.47 -0.43
CA SER A 89 3.82 4.22 -0.72
C SER A 89 4.77 3.04 -0.61
N LEU A 90 4.26 1.91 -0.14
CA LEU A 90 5.03 0.67 -0.05
C LEU A 90 4.12 -0.53 -0.27
N THR A 91 4.74 -1.65 -0.65
CA THR A 91 4.01 -2.91 -0.81
C THR A 91 3.94 -3.66 0.52
N PRO A 92 2.99 -4.61 0.65
CA PRO A 92 2.97 -5.49 1.83
C PRO A 92 4.21 -6.37 1.99
N HIS A 93 5.09 -6.42 1.00
CA HIS A 93 6.36 -7.16 1.05
C HIS A 93 7.54 -6.26 1.48
N GLY A 94 7.29 -4.97 1.72
CA GLY A 94 8.31 -4.06 2.20
C GLY A 94 9.07 -3.30 1.12
N LEU A 95 8.61 -3.34 -0.13
CA LEU A 95 9.20 -2.51 -1.17
C LEU A 95 8.63 -1.09 -1.05
N ILE A 96 9.50 -0.12 -0.78
CA ILE A 96 9.13 1.30 -0.74
C ILE A 96 9.24 1.83 -2.17
N PHE A 97 8.16 2.43 -2.68
CA PHE A 97 8.19 3.01 -4.01
C PHE A 97 8.93 4.35 -4.01
N ASP A 98 9.77 4.52 -5.00
CA ASP A 98 10.64 5.68 -5.15
C ASP A 98 10.22 6.44 -6.41
N PRO A 99 10.02 7.76 -6.34
CA PRO A 99 9.66 8.54 -7.53
C PRO A 99 10.64 8.36 -8.70
N GLU A 100 11.93 8.15 -8.40
CA GLU A 100 12.94 7.96 -9.45
C GLU A 100 12.80 6.63 -10.17
N HIS A 101 12.23 5.61 -9.51
CA HIS A 101 12.15 4.26 -10.05
C HIS A 101 10.73 3.83 -10.42
N ILE A 102 9.73 4.67 -10.15
CA ILE A 102 8.34 4.28 -10.39
C ILE A 102 8.06 4.03 -11.88
N ALA A 103 8.70 4.79 -12.76
CA ALA A 103 8.54 4.59 -14.21
C ALA A 103 9.04 3.21 -14.64
N PHE A 104 10.14 2.75 -14.07
CA PHE A 104 10.69 1.41 -14.33
C PHE A 104 9.70 0.33 -13.90
N HIS A 105 9.12 0.46 -12.72
CA HIS A 105 8.13 -0.50 -12.22
C HIS A 105 6.88 -0.52 -13.10
N LEU A 106 6.43 0.63 -13.58
CA LEU A 106 5.29 0.72 -14.49
C LEU A 106 5.58 0.02 -15.82
N GLU A 107 6.76 0.23 -16.36
CA GLU A 107 7.17 -0.40 -17.62
C GLU A 107 7.26 -1.92 -17.47
N GLU A 108 7.84 -2.40 -16.38
CA GLU A 108 7.91 -3.82 -16.08
C GLU A 108 6.51 -4.45 -16.00
N ARG A 109 5.57 -3.77 -15.35
CA ARG A 109 4.18 -4.22 -15.28
C ARG A 109 3.56 -4.31 -16.67
N ASN A 110 3.80 -3.29 -17.51
CA ASN A 110 3.24 -3.24 -18.86
C ASN A 110 3.80 -4.35 -19.73
N GLU A 111 5.08 -4.65 -19.62
CA GLU A 111 5.71 -5.75 -20.34
C GLU A 111 5.14 -7.10 -19.95
N LYS A 112 4.95 -7.34 -18.66
CA LYS A 112 4.33 -8.57 -18.16
C LYS A 112 2.90 -8.72 -18.67
N ALA A 113 2.15 -7.61 -18.70
CA ALA A 113 0.79 -7.62 -19.21
C ALA A 113 0.76 -7.95 -20.71
N ARG A 114 1.66 -7.37 -21.50
CA ARG A 114 1.78 -7.68 -22.94
C ARG A 114 2.13 -9.15 -23.15
N PHE A 115 3.06 -9.68 -22.35
CA PHE A 115 3.46 -11.08 -22.43
C PHE A 115 2.27 -12.02 -22.18
N ARG A 116 1.47 -11.75 -21.15
CA ARG A 116 0.28 -12.56 -20.85
C ARG A 116 -0.78 -12.47 -21.95
N ARG A 117 -0.99 -11.28 -22.53
CA ARG A 117 -1.94 -11.11 -23.63
C ARG A 117 -1.51 -11.89 -24.88
N GLY A 118 -0.21 -12.08 -25.07
CA GLY A 118 0.34 -12.87 -26.16
C GLY A 118 0.32 -14.37 -25.93
N GLY A 119 -0.29 -14.85 -24.83
CA GLY A 119 -0.39 -16.28 -24.51
C GLY A 119 0.70 -16.77 -23.57
N GLY A 120 1.57 -15.89 -23.09
CA GLY A 120 2.60 -16.24 -22.13
C GLY A 120 2.05 -16.38 -20.71
N ARG A 121 2.83 -17.02 -19.87
CA ARG A 121 2.50 -17.16 -18.45
C ARG A 121 3.61 -16.58 -17.60
N THR A 122 3.24 -15.75 -16.65
CA THR A 122 4.18 -15.23 -15.66
C THR A 122 4.10 -16.09 -14.40
N ARG A 123 5.22 -16.18 -13.68
CA ARG A 123 5.22 -16.88 -12.39
C ARG A 123 4.33 -16.10 -11.41
N GLY A 124 3.44 -16.81 -10.73
CA GLY A 124 2.64 -16.22 -9.68
C GLY A 124 3.50 -15.83 -8.48
N PRO A 125 2.95 -15.04 -7.55
CA PRO A 125 3.69 -14.64 -6.35
C PRO A 125 4.01 -15.86 -5.49
N ALA A 126 5.19 -15.85 -4.89
CA ALA A 126 5.59 -16.86 -3.93
C ALA A 126 4.74 -16.72 -2.65
N ALA A 127 4.61 -17.81 -1.90
CA ALA A 127 3.92 -17.78 -0.62
C ALA A 127 4.64 -16.78 0.32
N ARG A 128 3.84 -16.04 1.11
CA ARG A 128 4.38 -15.07 2.05
C ARG A 128 5.14 -15.78 3.16
N THR A 129 6.28 -15.21 3.55
CA THR A 129 7.16 -15.77 4.57
C THR A 129 7.33 -14.79 5.74
N ARG A 130 7.98 -15.26 6.82
CA ARG A 130 8.36 -14.39 7.94
C ARG A 130 9.30 -13.27 7.51
N VAL A 131 10.13 -13.54 6.50
CA VAL A 131 11.03 -12.52 5.96
C VAL A 131 10.23 -11.38 5.34
N ASP A 132 9.15 -11.70 4.64
CA ASP A 132 8.26 -10.69 4.08
C ASP A 132 7.64 -9.85 5.19
N ASP A 133 7.19 -10.48 6.28
CA ASP A 133 6.64 -9.77 7.44
C ASP A 133 7.66 -8.84 8.07
N GLN A 134 8.90 -9.30 8.23
CA GLN A 134 9.98 -8.49 8.79
C GLN A 134 10.31 -7.30 7.89
N ARG A 135 10.42 -7.53 6.59
CA ARG A 135 10.71 -6.47 5.63
C ARG A 135 9.60 -5.42 5.60
N PHE A 136 8.35 -5.87 5.64
CA PHE A 136 7.23 -4.94 5.69
C PHE A 136 7.26 -4.10 6.97
N ALA A 137 7.45 -4.74 8.12
CA ALA A 137 7.51 -4.04 9.40
C ALA A 137 8.64 -3.01 9.41
N GLU A 138 9.83 -3.39 8.94
CA GLU A 138 10.99 -2.48 8.89
C GLU A 138 10.72 -1.31 7.95
N ALA A 139 10.18 -1.57 6.77
CA ALA A 139 9.88 -0.52 5.78
C ALA A 139 8.83 0.45 6.30
N LEU A 140 7.75 -0.07 6.88
CA LEU A 140 6.70 0.77 7.41
C LEU A 140 7.21 1.60 8.60
N ARG A 141 7.96 0.97 9.50
CA ARG A 141 8.57 1.68 10.64
C ARG A 141 9.48 2.81 10.16
N PHE A 142 10.28 2.56 9.14
CA PHE A 142 11.14 3.59 8.55
C PHE A 142 10.31 4.79 8.06
N LEU A 143 9.22 4.53 7.33
CA LEU A 143 8.37 5.60 6.82
C LEU A 143 7.66 6.36 7.95
N LEU A 144 7.19 5.64 8.97
CA LEU A 144 6.55 6.26 10.12
C LEU A 144 7.52 7.19 10.86
N GLU A 145 8.74 6.74 11.09
CA GLU A 145 9.76 7.54 11.78
C GLU A 145 10.20 8.72 10.95
N LYS A 146 10.30 8.55 9.63
CA LYS A 146 10.65 9.63 8.72
C LYS A 146 9.59 10.75 8.76
N GLU A 147 8.32 10.39 8.73
CA GLU A 147 7.23 11.37 8.78
C GLU A 147 7.14 12.07 10.14
N ARG A 148 7.57 11.40 11.21
CA ARG A 148 7.68 12.02 12.54
C ARG A 148 8.86 12.97 12.66
N GLY A 149 9.77 12.98 11.69
CA GLY A 149 10.98 13.80 11.73
C GLY A 149 12.12 13.17 12.52
N GLU A 150 12.03 11.88 12.86
CA GLU A 150 13.09 11.16 13.59
C GLU A 150 14.25 10.75 12.68
N ILE A 151 13.97 10.66 11.37
CA ILE A 151 14.96 10.32 10.36
C ILE A 151 15.02 11.45 9.34
N VAL A 152 16.21 11.89 9.00
CA VAL A 152 16.43 12.97 8.05
C VAL A 152 16.47 12.45 6.60
#